data_f0cc4d858817d0080b71679322b302df
#
_entry.id   f0cc4d858817d0080b71679322b302df
#
_cell.length_a   1.000
_cell.length_b   1.000
_cell.length_c   1.000
_cell.angle_alpha   90.00
_cell.angle_beta   90.00
_cell.angle_gamma   90.00
#
_symmetry.space_group_name_H-M   'P 1'
#
loop_
_entity.id
_entity.type
_entity.pdbx_description
1 polymer ?
#
loop_
_entity_poly.entity_id
_entity_poly.type
_entity_poly.pdbx_seq_one_letter_code
_entity_poly.pdbx_strand_id
1 'polypeptide(L)'
;MSTKQTTRVLTGITTSGTPHLGNYVGAIRPAIESSRLPNVDAFFFLADYHALIKCEDADRIARSRLEIAATWLASGLDPERVTFYRQSDIPEIPELCWMLTCVTAKGLMNRAHAYKAAVDQNTEKGIEPDDGITMGLFSYPVLMAADILMFNAHEVPVGRDQIQHLEMARDIAQRFNHLFGGGKDLFVLPEAVVSDEVATLPGLDGRKMSKSYNNTVPLFEGGAKALKAAVARIVTDSKGPGEPKDADASHLYLIYRAFAKPQESAAFRSELLAGLSWGEAKQRLCDRVEQELAPMRDKYADLMAHPARIEEILHEGAKKARNMASPFMHTLREAVGLRALATPSSSQQGKTAKAAKSARFVSFRDDQGQFRFRLIAADGTELVCSVPFADPKAAGATMKAIQQASLEQMLSTEADGLHFSLKLEGHVVAVGEPVATAQLMSLRQQQLQEALRSMQA
;
A
#
# COMPACT_ATOMS: atom_id res chain seq x y z
N MET A 1 -24.66 -12.67 -18.56
CA MET A 1 -23.57 -11.69 -18.76
C MET A 1 -22.42 -12.16 -17.92
N SER A 2 -21.32 -12.60 -18.53
CA SER A 2 -20.12 -13.01 -17.79
C SER A 2 -19.59 -11.78 -17.06
N THR A 3 -19.59 -11.80 -15.72
CA THR A 3 -18.90 -10.80 -14.91
C THR A 3 -17.43 -10.92 -15.26
N LYS A 4 -16.88 -9.96 -16.03
CA LYS A 4 -15.45 -9.89 -16.26
C LYS A 4 -14.77 -9.81 -14.90
N GLN A 5 -13.93 -10.78 -14.59
CA GLN A 5 -13.16 -10.84 -13.36
C GLN A 5 -12.29 -9.58 -13.26
N THR A 6 -12.32 -8.91 -12.13
CA THR A 6 -11.49 -7.73 -11.87
C THR A 6 -10.03 -8.17 -11.76
N THR A 7 -9.16 -7.59 -12.58
CA THR A 7 -7.73 -7.84 -12.56
C THR A 7 -7.05 -6.86 -11.59
N ARG A 8 -6.36 -7.40 -10.59
CA ARG A 8 -5.57 -6.58 -9.68
C ARG A 8 -4.18 -6.37 -10.23
N VAL A 9 -3.81 -5.09 -10.37
CA VAL A 9 -2.51 -4.65 -10.92
C VAL A 9 -1.74 -3.93 -9.84
N LEU A 10 -0.51 -4.34 -9.57
CA LEU A 10 0.36 -3.71 -8.57
C LEU A 10 1.57 -3.05 -9.24
N THR A 11 1.78 -1.77 -8.95
CA THR A 11 2.92 -1.01 -9.45
C THR A 11 3.74 -0.43 -8.29
N GLY A 12 4.96 -0.92 -8.13
CA GLY A 12 5.93 -0.38 -7.19
C GLY A 12 6.69 0.80 -7.78
N ILE A 13 6.84 1.86 -7.00
CA ILE A 13 7.50 3.09 -7.39
C ILE A 13 8.73 3.27 -6.50
N THR A 14 9.92 3.07 -7.05
CA THR A 14 11.17 3.25 -6.32
C THR A 14 11.36 4.71 -5.92
N THR A 15 11.62 4.96 -4.63
CA THR A 15 11.77 6.30 -4.06
C THR A 15 13.23 6.78 -4.04
N SER A 16 13.99 6.52 -5.10
CA SER A 16 15.40 6.89 -5.24
C SER A 16 15.60 8.04 -6.23
N GLY A 17 15.31 9.27 -5.78
CA GLY A 17 15.58 10.50 -6.53
C GLY A 17 14.46 10.97 -7.45
N THR A 18 14.61 12.16 -8.03
CA THR A 18 13.59 12.90 -8.77
C THR A 18 13.26 12.23 -10.13
N PRO A 19 11.97 12.07 -10.49
CA PRO A 19 11.58 11.53 -11.79
C PRO A 19 12.03 12.42 -12.96
N HIS A 20 12.36 11.77 -14.08
CA HIS A 20 12.72 12.42 -15.34
C HIS A 20 11.74 12.05 -16.47
N LEU A 21 11.86 12.71 -17.61
CA LEU A 21 10.96 12.54 -18.76
C LEU A 21 10.81 11.08 -19.20
N GLY A 22 11.91 10.30 -19.14
CA GLY A 22 11.88 8.86 -19.44
C GLY A 22 11.05 8.05 -18.46
N ASN A 23 11.01 8.42 -17.19
CA ASN A 23 10.13 7.77 -16.21
C ASN A 23 8.65 8.08 -16.49
N TYR A 24 8.35 9.32 -16.89
CA TYR A 24 6.99 9.73 -17.22
C TYR A 24 6.44 8.93 -18.42
N VAL A 25 7.15 8.95 -19.52
CA VAL A 25 6.72 8.26 -20.76
C VAL A 25 6.76 6.75 -20.60
N GLY A 26 7.82 6.24 -19.95
CA GLY A 26 8.06 4.81 -19.86
C GLY A 26 7.33 4.06 -18.76
N ALA A 27 6.82 4.75 -17.74
CA ALA A 27 6.19 4.09 -16.60
C ALA A 27 4.96 4.84 -16.08
N ILE A 28 5.08 6.15 -15.76
CA ILE A 28 4.03 6.88 -15.05
C ILE A 28 2.76 6.99 -15.89
N ARG A 29 2.88 7.53 -17.11
CA ARG A 29 1.75 7.75 -18.02
C ARG A 29 1.04 6.44 -18.39
N PRO A 30 1.71 5.37 -18.84
CA PRO A 30 1.06 4.10 -19.16
C PRO A 30 0.35 3.47 -17.94
N ALA A 31 0.96 3.54 -16.75
CA ALA A 31 0.37 3.00 -15.53
C ALA A 31 -0.91 3.76 -15.13
N ILE A 32 -0.91 5.09 -15.23
CA ILE A 32 -2.09 5.91 -14.98
C ILE A 32 -3.19 5.62 -15.99
N GLU A 33 -2.87 5.48 -17.28
CA GLU A 33 -3.83 5.12 -18.34
C GLU A 33 -4.44 3.74 -18.07
N SER A 34 -3.63 2.75 -17.74
CA SER A 34 -4.09 1.40 -17.38
C SER A 34 -5.03 1.40 -16.17
N SER A 35 -4.74 2.24 -15.15
CA SER A 35 -5.57 2.33 -13.94
C SER A 35 -7.00 2.84 -14.19
N ARG A 36 -7.23 3.46 -15.34
CA ARG A 36 -8.55 3.98 -15.74
C ARG A 36 -9.45 2.95 -16.41
N LEU A 37 -8.92 1.77 -16.72
CA LEU A 37 -9.69 0.69 -17.33
C LEU A 37 -10.76 0.15 -16.35
N PRO A 38 -11.95 -0.20 -16.84
CA PRO A 38 -13.11 -0.50 -15.99
C PRO A 38 -12.96 -1.78 -15.15
N ASN A 39 -12.09 -2.70 -15.54
CA ASN A 39 -11.89 -3.99 -14.87
C ASN A 39 -10.56 -4.08 -14.13
N VAL A 40 -9.90 -2.95 -13.87
CA VAL A 40 -8.61 -2.88 -13.18
C VAL A 40 -8.82 -2.36 -11.75
N ASP A 41 -8.33 -3.14 -10.79
CA ASP A 41 -8.16 -2.76 -9.39
C ASP A 41 -6.67 -2.43 -9.18
N ALA A 42 -6.33 -1.14 -9.24
CA ALA A 42 -4.95 -0.68 -9.33
C ALA A 42 -4.39 -0.27 -7.97
N PHE A 43 -3.24 -0.85 -7.63
CA PHE A 43 -2.45 -0.54 -6.45
C PHE A 43 -1.14 0.11 -6.88
N PHE A 44 -0.84 1.28 -6.32
CA PHE A 44 0.41 2.00 -6.51
C PHE A 44 1.06 2.25 -5.16
N PHE A 45 2.31 1.88 -5.01
CA PHE A 45 2.98 2.12 -3.74
C PHE A 45 4.37 2.73 -3.90
N LEU A 46 4.71 3.61 -2.98
CA LEU A 46 6.04 4.14 -2.81
C LEU A 46 6.90 3.10 -2.09
N ALA A 47 7.87 2.53 -2.80
CA ALA A 47 8.73 1.45 -2.31
C ALA A 47 9.87 2.01 -1.44
N ASP A 48 9.51 2.59 -0.30
CA ASP A 48 10.45 3.31 0.57
C ASP A 48 11.35 2.38 1.40
N TYR A 49 10.92 1.17 1.77
CA TYR A 49 11.82 0.17 2.32
C TYR A 49 12.89 -0.27 1.30
N HIS A 50 12.53 -0.41 0.03
CA HIS A 50 13.50 -0.72 -1.02
C HIS A 50 14.53 0.39 -1.23
N ALA A 51 14.21 1.64 -0.91
CA ALA A 51 15.17 2.73 -0.98
C ALA A 51 16.35 2.56 -0.02
N LEU A 52 16.11 1.94 1.16
CA LEU A 52 17.13 1.69 2.17
C LEU A 52 18.26 0.77 1.70
N ILE A 53 18.05 0.01 0.62
CA ILE A 53 19.07 -0.91 0.07
C ILE A 53 20.29 -0.15 -0.47
N LYS A 54 20.07 1.07 -1.00
CA LYS A 54 21.09 1.84 -1.73
C LYS A 54 21.21 3.29 -1.27
N CYS A 55 20.43 3.73 -0.31
CA CYS A 55 20.40 5.10 0.15
C CYS A 55 20.48 5.16 1.67
N GLU A 56 21.55 5.75 2.19
CA GLU A 56 21.80 5.96 3.62
C GLU A 56 21.45 7.37 4.09
N ASP A 57 21.04 8.24 3.16
CA ASP A 57 20.65 9.61 3.43
C ASP A 57 19.13 9.71 3.68
N ALA A 58 18.77 9.89 4.96
CA ALA A 58 17.39 9.97 5.41
C ALA A 58 16.62 11.15 4.82
N ASP A 59 17.25 12.32 4.68
CA ASP A 59 16.63 13.53 4.13
C ASP A 59 16.33 13.34 2.65
N ARG A 60 17.24 12.72 1.93
CA ARG A 60 17.04 12.35 0.52
C ARG A 60 15.89 11.38 0.34
N ILE A 61 15.78 10.35 1.18
CA ILE A 61 14.66 9.41 1.14
C ILE A 61 13.35 10.13 1.41
N ALA A 62 13.29 10.95 2.46
CA ALA A 62 12.10 11.70 2.82
C ALA A 62 11.66 12.64 1.67
N ARG A 63 12.61 13.41 1.11
CA ARG A 63 12.35 14.29 -0.02
C ARG A 63 11.91 13.54 -1.27
N SER A 64 12.58 12.44 -1.63
CA SER A 64 12.22 11.64 -2.80
C SER A 64 10.82 11.05 -2.70
N ARG A 65 10.37 10.60 -1.53
CA ARG A 65 8.98 10.13 -1.33
C ARG A 65 7.97 11.22 -1.67
N LEU A 66 8.20 12.43 -1.17
CA LEU A 66 7.32 13.57 -1.42
C LEU A 66 7.29 13.94 -2.91
N GLU A 67 8.46 14.11 -3.53
CA GLU A 67 8.61 14.48 -4.95
C GLU A 67 7.96 13.45 -5.88
N ILE A 68 8.11 12.16 -5.58
CA ILE A 68 7.53 11.08 -6.38
C ILE A 68 6.03 11.02 -6.21
N ALA A 69 5.51 11.12 -4.98
CA ALA A 69 4.07 11.17 -4.75
C ALA A 69 3.43 12.37 -5.46
N ALA A 70 4.01 13.57 -5.31
CA ALA A 70 3.57 14.76 -6.02
C ALA A 70 3.60 14.59 -7.54
N THR A 71 4.64 13.92 -8.07
CA THR A 71 4.76 13.66 -9.52
C THR A 71 3.64 12.78 -10.04
N TRP A 72 3.32 11.68 -9.37
CA TRP A 72 2.24 10.80 -9.79
C TRP A 72 0.88 11.46 -9.72
N LEU A 73 0.59 12.17 -8.64
CA LEU A 73 -0.66 12.92 -8.48
C LEU A 73 -0.77 14.06 -9.51
N ALA A 74 0.31 14.79 -9.77
CA ALA A 74 0.34 15.84 -10.78
C ALA A 74 0.14 15.29 -12.20
N SER A 75 0.70 14.11 -12.48
CA SER A 75 0.56 13.42 -13.77
C SER A 75 -0.83 12.83 -13.99
N GLY A 76 -1.75 12.93 -13.02
CA GLY A 76 -3.15 12.56 -13.18
C GLY A 76 -3.53 11.22 -12.55
N LEU A 77 -2.73 10.69 -11.62
CA LEU A 77 -3.16 9.59 -10.75
C LEU A 77 -4.37 10.06 -9.92
N ASP A 78 -5.45 9.28 -9.97
CA ASP A 78 -6.68 9.56 -9.24
C ASP A 78 -6.74 8.71 -7.96
N PRO A 79 -6.48 9.29 -6.76
CA PRO A 79 -6.43 8.54 -5.51
C PRO A 79 -7.79 8.00 -5.06
N GLU A 80 -8.90 8.50 -5.64
CA GLU A 80 -10.23 7.94 -5.37
C GLU A 80 -10.44 6.59 -6.08
N ARG A 81 -9.86 6.46 -7.28
CA ARG A 81 -9.97 5.23 -8.09
C ARG A 81 -8.97 4.16 -7.72
N VAL A 82 -7.78 4.55 -7.27
CA VAL A 82 -6.67 3.62 -7.01
C VAL A 82 -6.36 3.54 -5.52
N THR A 83 -5.67 2.49 -5.11
CA THR A 83 -5.07 2.41 -3.79
C THR A 83 -3.63 2.91 -3.88
N PHE A 84 -3.39 4.15 -3.41
CA PHE A 84 -2.08 4.80 -3.48
C PHE A 84 -1.51 5.01 -2.08
N TYR A 85 -0.40 4.34 -1.74
CA TYR A 85 0.11 4.29 -0.37
C TYR A 85 1.65 4.22 -0.32
N ARG A 86 2.23 4.37 0.87
CA ARG A 86 3.63 4.08 1.16
C ARG A 86 3.75 2.64 1.66
N GLN A 87 4.76 1.92 1.21
CA GLN A 87 5.08 0.58 1.67
C GLN A 87 5.24 0.53 3.20
N SER A 88 5.92 1.52 3.78
CA SER A 88 6.15 1.61 5.23
C SER A 88 4.88 1.86 6.07
N ASP A 89 3.76 2.24 5.47
CA ASP A 89 2.47 2.38 6.15
C ASP A 89 1.70 1.06 6.29
N ILE A 90 2.24 -0.03 5.71
CA ILE A 90 1.63 -1.37 5.71
C ILE A 90 2.50 -2.34 6.52
N PRO A 91 2.36 -2.38 7.85
CA PRO A 91 3.18 -3.24 8.72
C PRO A 91 3.01 -4.73 8.44
N GLU A 92 1.96 -5.13 7.76
CA GLU A 92 1.70 -6.49 7.32
C GLU A 92 2.73 -6.97 6.27
N ILE A 93 3.30 -6.07 5.46
CA ILE A 93 4.29 -6.43 4.42
C ILE A 93 5.61 -6.96 5.02
N PRO A 94 6.29 -6.26 5.96
CA PRO A 94 7.46 -6.81 6.63
C PRO A 94 7.19 -8.12 7.38
N GLU A 95 6.02 -8.28 7.97
CA GLU A 95 5.64 -9.53 8.63
C GLU A 95 5.52 -10.67 7.62
N LEU A 96 4.83 -10.43 6.49
CA LEU A 96 4.77 -11.41 5.41
C LEU A 96 6.16 -11.70 4.84
N CYS A 97 6.99 -10.69 4.63
CA CYS A 97 8.36 -10.85 4.16
C CYS A 97 9.14 -11.85 5.03
N TRP A 98 8.99 -11.79 6.37
CA TRP A 98 9.61 -12.76 7.26
C TRP A 98 9.08 -14.18 7.04
N MET A 99 7.76 -14.36 6.93
CA MET A 99 7.17 -15.68 6.66
C MET A 99 7.65 -16.27 5.34
N LEU A 100 7.73 -15.44 4.28
CA LEU A 100 8.24 -15.85 2.98
C LEU A 100 9.73 -16.17 3.03
N THR A 101 10.53 -15.41 3.79
CA THR A 101 11.96 -15.67 4.00
C THR A 101 12.19 -17.07 4.59
N CYS A 102 11.35 -17.50 5.55
CA CYS A 102 11.47 -18.81 6.19
C CYS A 102 11.22 -19.98 5.22
N VAL A 103 10.52 -19.79 4.12
CA VAL A 103 10.27 -20.84 3.11
C VAL A 103 11.13 -20.69 1.86
N THR A 104 11.83 -19.57 1.70
CA THR A 104 12.66 -19.29 0.53
C THR A 104 13.99 -20.03 0.59
N ALA A 105 14.28 -20.82 -0.44
CA ALA A 105 15.55 -21.55 -0.51
C ALA A 105 16.73 -20.59 -0.76
N LYS A 106 17.81 -20.69 0.02
CA LYS A 106 19.03 -19.89 -0.17
C LYS A 106 19.59 -20.01 -1.61
N GLY A 107 19.52 -21.20 -2.22
CA GLY A 107 19.95 -21.41 -3.61
C GLY A 107 19.15 -20.61 -4.64
N LEU A 108 17.88 -20.29 -4.37
CA LEU A 108 17.08 -19.37 -5.20
C LEU A 108 17.65 -17.95 -5.07
N MET A 109 17.91 -17.50 -3.86
CA MET A 109 18.46 -16.16 -3.56
C MET A 109 19.84 -15.95 -4.15
N ASN A 110 20.70 -16.95 -4.13
CA ASN A 110 22.05 -16.89 -4.72
C ASN A 110 22.02 -16.63 -6.25
N ARG A 111 20.91 -16.89 -6.91
CA ARG A 111 20.73 -16.67 -8.36
C ARG A 111 20.14 -15.31 -8.70
N ALA A 112 19.73 -14.53 -7.71
CA ALA A 112 19.18 -13.19 -7.92
C ALA A 112 20.20 -12.29 -8.63
N HIS A 113 19.77 -11.62 -9.70
CA HIS A 113 20.68 -10.89 -10.61
C HIS A 113 21.52 -9.84 -9.87
N ALA A 114 20.93 -9.07 -8.95
CA ALA A 114 21.66 -8.01 -8.25
C ALA A 114 22.74 -8.56 -7.32
N TYR A 115 22.44 -9.64 -6.59
CA TYR A 115 23.42 -10.30 -5.74
C TYR A 115 24.55 -10.89 -6.59
N LYS A 116 24.19 -11.65 -7.65
CA LYS A 116 25.18 -12.25 -8.54
C LYS A 116 26.08 -11.21 -9.19
N ALA A 117 25.51 -10.09 -9.68
CA ALA A 117 26.30 -9.02 -10.28
C ALA A 117 27.27 -8.37 -9.27
N ALA A 118 26.88 -8.23 -8.00
CA ALA A 118 27.76 -7.71 -6.97
C ALA A 118 28.90 -8.69 -6.64
N VAL A 119 28.60 -9.99 -6.53
CA VAL A 119 29.60 -11.05 -6.34
C VAL A 119 30.58 -11.11 -7.51
N ASP A 120 30.09 -11.06 -8.75
CA ASP A 120 30.91 -11.09 -9.95
C ASP A 120 31.87 -9.88 -9.97
N GLN A 121 31.39 -8.66 -9.63
CA GLN A 121 32.23 -7.47 -9.52
C GLN A 121 33.31 -7.58 -8.44
N ASN A 122 32.98 -8.14 -7.28
CA ASN A 122 33.94 -8.34 -6.20
C ASN A 122 35.02 -9.35 -6.62
N THR A 123 34.60 -10.44 -7.26
CA THR A 123 35.52 -11.46 -7.79
C THR A 123 36.45 -10.88 -8.86
N GLU A 124 35.95 -10.06 -9.79
CA GLU A 124 36.77 -9.37 -10.78
C GLU A 124 37.82 -8.42 -10.17
N LYS A 125 37.47 -7.82 -9.03
CA LYS A 125 38.39 -6.96 -8.25
C LYS A 125 39.37 -7.74 -7.38
N GLY A 126 39.21 -9.05 -7.27
CA GLY A 126 40.06 -9.91 -6.43
C GLY A 126 39.83 -9.74 -4.92
N ILE A 127 38.65 -9.31 -4.53
CA ILE A 127 38.20 -9.20 -3.11
C ILE A 127 37.23 -10.32 -2.76
N GLU A 128 36.92 -10.47 -1.49
CA GLU A 128 35.93 -11.47 -1.02
C GLU A 128 34.60 -11.31 -1.74
N PRO A 129 33.97 -12.42 -2.21
CA PRO A 129 32.74 -12.36 -2.99
C PRO A 129 31.60 -11.57 -2.35
N ASP A 130 31.43 -11.68 -1.04
CA ASP A 130 30.36 -11.04 -0.27
C ASP A 130 30.78 -9.70 0.36
N ASP A 131 31.97 -9.18 0.06
CA ASP A 131 32.44 -7.92 0.63
C ASP A 131 31.52 -6.74 0.28
N GLY A 132 31.09 -6.00 1.30
CA GLY A 132 30.20 -4.87 1.14
C GLY A 132 28.75 -5.21 0.72
N ILE A 133 28.40 -6.49 0.57
CA ILE A 133 27.05 -6.92 0.23
C ILE A 133 26.19 -7.00 1.51
N THR A 134 25.18 -6.12 1.61
CA THR A 134 24.27 -6.12 2.74
C THR A 134 23.19 -7.20 2.62
N MET A 135 22.63 -7.63 3.76
CA MET A 135 21.45 -8.51 3.75
C MET A 135 20.25 -7.88 3.03
N GLY A 136 20.12 -6.56 3.04
CA GLY A 136 19.11 -5.85 2.27
C GLY A 136 19.24 -6.09 0.77
N LEU A 137 20.47 -5.99 0.22
CA LEU A 137 20.73 -6.30 -1.20
C LEU A 137 20.49 -7.78 -1.52
N PHE A 138 20.82 -8.67 -0.61
CA PHE A 138 20.61 -10.11 -0.79
C PHE A 138 19.14 -10.50 -0.74
N SER A 139 18.35 -9.94 0.22
CA SER A 139 16.99 -10.41 0.55
C SER A 139 15.85 -9.59 -0.06
N TYR A 140 16.11 -8.43 -0.70
CA TYR A 140 15.03 -7.61 -1.24
C TYR A 140 14.10 -8.32 -2.24
N PRO A 141 14.49 -9.37 -3.00
CA PRO A 141 13.54 -10.09 -3.83
C PRO A 141 12.40 -10.74 -3.02
N VAL A 142 12.66 -11.11 -1.76
CA VAL A 142 11.61 -11.63 -0.86
C VAL A 142 10.70 -10.50 -0.38
N LEU A 143 11.24 -9.31 -0.13
CA LEU A 143 10.42 -8.14 0.19
C LEU A 143 9.53 -7.76 -1.00
N MET A 144 10.06 -7.76 -2.23
CA MET A 144 9.27 -7.55 -3.44
C MET A 144 8.18 -8.61 -3.63
N ALA A 145 8.49 -9.88 -3.33
CA ALA A 145 7.47 -10.93 -3.31
C ALA A 145 6.39 -10.65 -2.28
N ALA A 146 6.75 -10.16 -1.08
CA ALA A 146 5.77 -9.78 -0.05
C ALA A 146 4.87 -8.62 -0.49
N ASP A 147 5.42 -7.59 -1.15
CA ASP A 147 4.62 -6.49 -1.72
C ASP A 147 3.54 -6.99 -2.67
N ILE A 148 3.91 -7.92 -3.55
CA ILE A 148 3.04 -8.46 -4.59
C ILE A 148 1.99 -9.41 -4.01
N LEU A 149 2.43 -10.33 -3.17
CA LEU A 149 1.61 -11.43 -2.64
C LEU A 149 0.66 -10.96 -1.54
N MET A 150 0.98 -9.89 -0.81
CA MET A 150 0.10 -9.30 0.21
C MET A 150 -1.27 -8.93 -0.36
N PHE A 151 -1.30 -8.46 -1.60
CA PHE A 151 -2.53 -8.04 -2.26
C PHE A 151 -3.04 -9.06 -3.29
N ASN A 152 -2.40 -10.21 -3.41
CA ASN A 152 -2.74 -11.20 -4.45
C ASN A 152 -2.85 -10.54 -5.83
N ALA A 153 -1.84 -9.78 -6.21
CA ALA A 153 -1.78 -9.12 -7.50
C ALA A 153 -1.77 -10.16 -8.64
N HIS A 154 -2.62 -9.96 -9.65
CA HIS A 154 -2.66 -10.81 -10.82
C HIS A 154 -1.57 -10.42 -11.81
N GLU A 155 -1.38 -9.12 -12.00
CA GLU A 155 -0.45 -8.55 -12.96
C GLU A 155 0.47 -7.52 -12.29
N VAL A 156 1.74 -7.55 -12.67
CA VAL A 156 2.74 -6.60 -12.21
C VAL A 156 3.48 -6.05 -13.43
N PRO A 157 3.20 -4.79 -13.82
CA PRO A 157 3.94 -4.12 -14.90
C PRO A 157 5.40 -3.91 -14.48
N VAL A 158 6.33 -4.48 -15.22
CA VAL A 158 7.77 -4.41 -14.92
C VAL A 158 8.62 -4.25 -16.16
N GLY A 159 9.81 -3.69 -15.98
CA GLY A 159 10.86 -3.76 -17.00
C GLY A 159 11.40 -5.19 -17.14
N ARG A 160 12.01 -5.50 -18.29
CA ARG A 160 12.58 -6.83 -18.57
C ARG A 160 13.61 -7.29 -17.54
N ASP A 161 14.33 -6.38 -16.93
CA ASP A 161 15.31 -6.64 -15.88
C ASP A 161 14.67 -7.11 -14.55
N GLN A 162 13.35 -6.94 -14.37
CA GLN A 162 12.61 -7.34 -13.19
C GLN A 162 11.85 -8.67 -13.34
N ILE A 163 11.82 -9.27 -14.53
CA ILE A 163 11.10 -10.53 -14.78
C ILE A 163 11.56 -11.62 -13.82
N GLN A 164 12.86 -11.76 -13.59
CA GLN A 164 13.41 -12.75 -12.68
C GLN A 164 12.83 -12.64 -11.25
N HIS A 165 12.60 -11.41 -10.77
CA HIS A 165 12.03 -11.22 -9.42
C HIS A 165 10.58 -11.67 -9.35
N LEU A 166 9.82 -11.52 -10.46
CA LEU A 166 8.46 -12.05 -10.55
C LEU A 166 8.45 -13.58 -10.58
N GLU A 167 9.39 -14.20 -11.31
CA GLU A 167 9.56 -15.67 -11.28
C GLU A 167 9.91 -16.16 -9.88
N MET A 168 10.81 -15.47 -9.19
CA MET A 168 11.13 -15.77 -7.79
C MET A 168 9.91 -15.63 -6.87
N ALA A 169 9.09 -14.58 -7.04
CA ALA A 169 7.86 -14.39 -6.28
C ALA A 169 6.86 -15.54 -6.53
N ARG A 170 6.74 -16.02 -7.76
CA ARG A 170 5.92 -17.18 -8.13
C ARG A 170 6.41 -18.46 -7.46
N ASP A 171 7.73 -18.73 -7.51
CA ASP A 171 8.33 -19.90 -6.86
C ASP A 171 8.09 -19.89 -5.35
N ILE A 172 8.25 -18.73 -4.71
CA ILE A 172 8.01 -18.54 -3.28
C ILE A 172 6.53 -18.77 -2.95
N ALA A 173 5.61 -18.20 -3.74
CA ALA A 173 4.17 -18.37 -3.58
C ALA A 173 3.74 -19.84 -3.71
N GLN A 174 4.20 -20.53 -4.75
CA GLN A 174 3.93 -21.96 -4.95
C GLN A 174 4.41 -22.80 -3.77
N ARG A 175 5.62 -22.53 -3.28
CA ARG A 175 6.16 -23.25 -2.13
C ARG A 175 5.35 -22.98 -0.88
N PHE A 176 4.95 -21.75 -0.63
CA PHE A 176 4.12 -21.40 0.53
C PHE A 176 2.74 -22.07 0.43
N ASN A 177 2.07 -22.00 -0.73
CA ASN A 177 0.81 -22.66 -1.00
C ASN A 177 0.90 -24.17 -0.75
N HIS A 178 1.97 -24.82 -1.22
CA HIS A 178 2.21 -26.24 -1.01
C HIS A 178 2.37 -26.61 0.48
N LEU A 179 3.12 -25.80 1.24
CA LEU A 179 3.42 -26.09 2.65
C LEU A 179 2.25 -25.79 3.58
N PHE A 180 1.51 -24.71 3.33
CA PHE A 180 0.56 -24.16 4.28
C PHE A 180 -0.87 -24.01 3.75
N GLY A 181 -1.08 -24.23 2.46
CA GLY A 181 -2.39 -24.06 1.84
C GLY A 181 -3.42 -25.12 2.18
N GLY A 182 -2.99 -26.28 2.70
CA GLY A 182 -3.94 -27.37 3.02
C GLY A 182 -4.75 -27.84 1.82
N GLY A 183 -4.16 -27.82 0.62
CA GLY A 183 -4.83 -28.17 -0.64
C GLY A 183 -5.55 -26.99 -1.33
N LYS A 184 -5.40 -25.78 -0.83
CA LYS A 184 -5.92 -24.55 -1.45
C LYS A 184 -4.78 -23.57 -1.69
N ASP A 185 -4.89 -22.76 -2.73
CA ASP A 185 -3.96 -21.68 -2.96
C ASP A 185 -4.29 -20.48 -2.05
N LEU A 186 -3.35 -20.10 -1.19
CA LEU A 186 -3.41 -18.89 -0.37
C LEU A 186 -3.00 -17.68 -1.19
N PHE A 187 -1.97 -17.83 -2.01
CA PHE A 187 -1.46 -16.80 -2.91
C PHE A 187 -1.83 -17.06 -4.36
N VAL A 188 -2.26 -16.02 -5.05
CA VAL A 188 -2.34 -15.96 -6.51
C VAL A 188 -0.92 -15.85 -7.07
N LEU A 189 -0.63 -16.56 -8.17
CA LEU A 189 0.65 -16.48 -8.84
C LEU A 189 0.67 -15.25 -9.77
N PRO A 190 1.51 -14.24 -9.50
CA PRO A 190 1.52 -13.01 -10.28
C PRO A 190 2.09 -13.25 -11.68
N GLU A 191 1.63 -12.47 -12.67
CA GLU A 191 2.17 -12.43 -14.02
C GLU A 191 2.93 -11.13 -14.27
N ALA A 192 4.09 -11.25 -14.91
CA ALA A 192 4.85 -10.08 -15.36
C ALA A 192 4.23 -9.52 -16.64
N VAL A 193 3.83 -8.26 -16.61
CA VAL A 193 3.39 -7.54 -17.80
C VAL A 193 4.55 -6.68 -18.30
N VAL A 194 5.17 -7.13 -19.39
CA VAL A 194 6.23 -6.37 -20.05
C VAL A 194 5.63 -5.64 -21.23
N SER A 195 5.59 -4.32 -21.18
CA SER A 195 5.17 -3.53 -22.31
C SER A 195 6.32 -3.42 -23.32
N ASP A 196 6.20 -4.10 -24.43
CA ASP A 196 7.15 -3.95 -25.55
C ASP A 196 7.06 -2.57 -26.23
N GLU A 197 5.94 -1.87 -26.02
CA GLU A 197 5.66 -0.53 -26.56
C GLU A 197 6.16 0.61 -25.68
N VAL A 198 6.63 0.33 -24.46
CA VAL A 198 7.19 1.36 -23.60
C VAL A 198 8.48 1.88 -24.22
N ALA A 199 8.33 2.94 -25.00
CA ALA A 199 9.43 3.63 -25.65
C ALA A 199 10.49 4.00 -24.60
N THR A 200 11.60 3.31 -24.61
CA THR A 200 12.79 3.72 -23.86
C THR A 200 13.26 5.03 -24.48
N LEU A 201 12.96 6.17 -23.80
CA LEU A 201 13.41 7.44 -24.33
C LEU A 201 14.94 7.53 -24.31
N PRO A 202 15.55 8.04 -25.39
CA PRO A 202 16.95 8.39 -25.40
C PRO A 202 17.20 9.59 -24.46
N GLY A 203 18.32 9.57 -23.77
CA GLY A 203 18.83 10.71 -23.01
C GLY A 203 19.50 11.75 -23.93
N LEU A 204 20.14 12.72 -23.30
CA LEU A 204 20.82 13.82 -24.00
C LEU A 204 21.90 13.33 -24.98
N ASP A 205 22.53 12.20 -24.69
CA ASP A 205 23.62 11.57 -25.41
C ASP A 205 23.18 10.42 -26.35
N GLY A 206 21.87 10.17 -26.44
CA GLY A 206 21.27 9.11 -27.25
C GLY A 206 21.21 7.73 -26.62
N ARG A 207 21.94 7.48 -25.54
CA ARG A 207 21.77 6.26 -24.73
C ARG A 207 20.44 6.32 -24.02
N LYS A 208 19.99 5.19 -23.46
CA LYS A 208 18.82 5.14 -22.57
C LYS A 208 18.90 6.25 -21.53
N MET A 209 17.83 7.04 -21.38
CA MET A 209 17.74 8.09 -20.36
C MET A 209 17.85 7.51 -18.97
N SER A 210 18.89 7.90 -18.23
CA SER A 210 19.18 7.39 -16.88
C SER A 210 19.98 8.39 -16.06
N LYS A 211 19.68 8.47 -14.77
CA LYS A 211 20.46 9.28 -13.82
C LYS A 211 21.91 8.83 -13.73
N SER A 212 22.16 7.53 -13.82
CA SER A 212 23.52 6.95 -13.78
C SER A 212 24.42 7.44 -14.93
N TYR A 213 23.81 7.85 -16.05
CA TYR A 213 24.53 8.42 -17.19
C TYR A 213 24.54 9.96 -17.21
N ASN A 214 23.90 10.58 -16.22
CA ASN A 214 23.73 12.04 -16.18
C ASN A 214 23.22 12.65 -17.50
N ASN A 215 22.33 11.92 -18.18
CA ASN A 215 21.78 12.25 -19.50
C ASN A 215 20.27 12.49 -19.49
N THR A 216 19.70 12.81 -18.34
CA THR A 216 18.25 12.96 -18.15
C THR A 216 17.73 14.32 -18.59
N VAL A 217 16.49 14.34 -19.09
CA VAL A 217 15.67 15.54 -19.25
C VAL A 217 14.73 15.62 -18.05
N PRO A 218 14.76 16.71 -17.25
CA PRO A 218 13.93 16.85 -16.06
C PRO A 218 12.44 16.84 -16.42
N LEU A 219 11.60 16.31 -15.53
CA LEU A 219 10.14 16.30 -15.72
C LEU A 219 9.53 17.61 -15.23
N PHE A 220 9.59 17.89 -13.94
CA PHE A 220 9.01 19.09 -13.33
C PHE A 220 10.07 19.98 -12.67
N GLU A 221 11.17 19.40 -12.21
CA GLU A 221 12.22 20.13 -11.52
C GLU A 221 12.87 21.21 -12.40
N GLY A 222 13.01 22.42 -11.86
CA GLY A 222 13.58 23.57 -12.55
C GLY A 222 12.70 24.17 -13.65
N GLY A 223 11.49 23.65 -13.86
CA GLY A 223 10.46 24.22 -14.72
C GLY A 223 10.82 24.25 -16.21
N ALA A 224 10.12 25.08 -16.97
CA ALA A 224 10.32 25.26 -18.41
C ALA A 224 11.78 25.67 -18.76
N LYS A 225 12.44 26.41 -17.88
CA LYS A 225 13.84 26.83 -18.08
C LYS A 225 14.80 25.64 -18.07
N ALA A 226 14.62 24.71 -17.13
CA ALA A 226 15.45 23.51 -17.05
C ALA A 226 15.16 22.55 -18.22
N LEU A 227 13.89 22.39 -18.62
CA LEU A 227 13.52 21.64 -19.82
C LEU A 227 14.24 22.21 -21.06
N LYS A 228 14.15 23.53 -21.31
CA LYS A 228 14.79 24.18 -22.44
C LYS A 228 16.30 24.01 -22.42
N ALA A 229 16.94 24.17 -21.27
CA ALA A 229 18.36 23.96 -21.09
C ALA A 229 18.80 22.51 -21.38
N ALA A 230 18.00 21.52 -20.93
CA ALA A 230 18.27 20.11 -21.21
C ALA A 230 18.10 19.80 -22.70
N VAL A 231 17.01 20.24 -23.34
CA VAL A 231 16.76 20.01 -24.79
C VAL A 231 17.86 20.65 -25.64
N ALA A 232 18.38 21.85 -25.26
CA ALA A 232 19.50 22.47 -25.94
C ALA A 232 20.75 21.59 -26.00
N ARG A 233 20.97 20.73 -25.00
CA ARG A 233 22.12 19.82 -24.87
C ARG A 233 21.94 18.50 -25.64
N ILE A 234 20.74 18.19 -26.16
CA ILE A 234 20.53 16.96 -26.95
C ILE A 234 21.51 16.94 -28.12
N VAL A 235 22.27 15.86 -28.22
CA VAL A 235 23.24 15.67 -29.29
C VAL A 235 22.50 15.51 -30.63
N THR A 236 22.95 16.27 -31.63
CA THR A 236 22.47 16.26 -33.01
C THR A 236 23.65 16.09 -33.94
N ASP A 237 23.41 15.70 -35.21
CA ASP A 237 24.44 15.66 -36.22
C ASP A 237 24.92 17.08 -36.62
N SER A 238 25.92 17.13 -37.49
CA SER A 238 26.54 18.39 -37.97
C SER A 238 25.82 19.05 -39.13
N LYS A 239 24.65 18.51 -39.58
CA LYS A 239 23.91 19.04 -40.72
C LYS A 239 23.35 20.42 -40.47
N GLY A 240 23.59 21.34 -41.39
CA GLY A 240 23.14 22.73 -41.31
C GLY A 240 21.64 22.93 -41.66
N PRO A 241 21.14 24.17 -41.59
CA PRO A 241 19.83 24.50 -42.13
C PRO A 241 19.76 24.25 -43.63
N GLY A 242 18.63 23.72 -44.10
CA GLY A 242 18.43 23.32 -45.52
C GLY A 242 18.96 21.92 -45.92
N GLU A 243 19.78 21.30 -45.06
CA GLU A 243 20.26 19.94 -45.31
C GLU A 243 19.30 18.90 -44.76
N PRO A 244 18.89 17.87 -45.55
CA PRO A 244 18.01 16.81 -45.09
C PRO A 244 18.57 16.05 -43.88
N LYS A 245 17.75 15.90 -42.84
CA LYS A 245 18.11 15.22 -41.57
C LYS A 245 17.41 13.87 -41.46
N ASP A 246 18.13 12.88 -40.96
CA ASP A 246 17.55 11.56 -40.68
C ASP A 246 16.72 11.64 -39.38
N ALA A 247 15.42 11.74 -39.55
CA ALA A 247 14.49 11.80 -38.42
C ALA A 247 14.49 10.51 -37.59
N ASP A 248 14.59 9.35 -38.23
CA ASP A 248 14.47 8.06 -37.57
C ASP A 248 15.70 7.71 -36.69
N ALA A 249 16.87 8.27 -37.05
CA ALA A 249 18.09 8.20 -36.24
C ALA A 249 18.20 9.35 -35.22
N SER A 250 17.30 10.34 -35.27
CA SER A 250 17.37 11.52 -34.40
C SER A 250 16.78 11.23 -33.03
N HIS A 251 17.60 11.36 -31.99
CA HIS A 251 17.16 11.27 -30.57
C HIS A 251 16.11 12.31 -30.23
N LEU A 252 16.24 13.51 -30.80
CA LEU A 252 15.27 14.58 -30.65
C LEU A 252 13.90 14.21 -31.21
N TYR A 253 13.87 13.62 -32.41
CA TYR A 253 12.63 13.15 -33.05
C TYR A 253 11.99 12.01 -32.26
N LEU A 254 12.76 11.07 -31.73
CA LEU A 254 12.25 9.99 -30.90
C LEU A 254 11.57 10.51 -29.63
N ILE A 255 12.14 11.53 -28.98
CA ILE A 255 11.51 12.19 -27.82
C ILE A 255 10.23 12.92 -28.28
N TYR A 256 10.27 13.69 -29.36
CA TYR A 256 9.09 14.41 -29.88
C TYR A 256 7.93 13.45 -30.17
N ARG A 257 8.19 12.36 -30.84
CA ARG A 257 7.21 11.31 -31.19
C ARG A 257 6.50 10.72 -29.96
N ALA A 258 7.17 10.66 -28.82
CA ALA A 258 6.57 10.14 -27.58
C ALA A 258 5.51 11.08 -26.98
N PHE A 259 5.47 12.33 -27.39
CA PHE A 259 4.50 13.34 -26.95
C PHE A 259 3.50 13.75 -28.03
N ALA A 260 3.85 13.59 -29.30
CA ALA A 260 3.08 14.07 -30.44
C ALA A 260 2.09 13.01 -30.94
N LYS A 261 1.00 13.48 -31.52
CA LYS A 261 0.06 12.61 -32.26
C LYS A 261 0.72 12.08 -33.55
N PRO A 262 0.23 10.97 -34.12
CA PRO A 262 0.81 10.40 -35.34
C PRO A 262 0.96 11.41 -36.51
N GLN A 263 -0.06 12.28 -36.72
CA GLN A 263 -0.02 13.31 -37.73
C GLN A 263 1.04 14.39 -37.49
N GLU A 264 1.19 14.82 -36.22
CA GLU A 264 2.21 15.82 -35.81
C GLU A 264 3.61 15.23 -35.97
N SER A 265 3.78 13.96 -35.61
CA SER A 265 5.04 13.23 -35.79
C SER A 265 5.42 13.10 -37.26
N ALA A 266 4.46 12.78 -38.13
CA ALA A 266 4.68 12.67 -39.58
C ALA A 266 5.05 14.04 -40.20
N ALA A 267 4.38 15.12 -39.80
CA ALA A 267 4.68 16.47 -40.24
C ALA A 267 6.09 16.88 -39.83
N PHE A 268 6.45 16.68 -38.55
CA PHE A 268 7.78 17.02 -38.04
C PHE A 268 8.89 16.17 -38.73
N ARG A 269 8.62 14.91 -39.00
CA ARG A 269 9.52 14.06 -39.79
C ARG A 269 9.79 14.65 -41.19
N SER A 270 8.72 15.06 -41.87
CA SER A 270 8.83 15.64 -43.23
C SER A 270 9.62 16.95 -43.22
N GLU A 271 9.45 17.78 -42.21
CA GLU A 271 10.20 19.04 -42.07
C GLU A 271 11.69 18.82 -41.78
N LEU A 272 12.03 17.82 -40.95
CA LEU A 272 13.43 17.41 -40.74
C LEU A 272 14.09 16.94 -42.06
N LEU A 273 13.36 16.14 -42.84
CA LEU A 273 13.81 15.70 -44.18
C LEU A 273 13.93 16.87 -45.17
N ALA A 274 13.08 17.91 -45.02
CA ALA A 274 13.14 19.13 -45.84
C ALA A 274 14.24 20.13 -45.40
N GLY A 275 14.98 19.81 -44.30
CA GLY A 275 16.12 20.63 -43.87
C GLY A 275 15.84 21.58 -42.72
N LEU A 276 14.79 21.36 -41.92
CA LEU A 276 14.51 22.14 -40.69
C LEU A 276 15.78 22.27 -39.83
N SER A 277 16.09 23.47 -39.36
CA SER A 277 17.29 23.68 -38.52
C SER A 277 17.17 22.93 -37.20
N TRP A 278 18.30 22.47 -36.62
CA TRP A 278 18.30 21.84 -35.29
C TRP A 278 17.83 22.80 -34.19
N GLY A 279 18.07 24.09 -34.33
CA GLY A 279 17.59 25.12 -33.39
C GLY A 279 16.06 25.17 -33.35
N GLU A 280 15.40 25.21 -34.51
CA GLU A 280 13.95 25.18 -34.63
C GLU A 280 13.38 23.85 -34.21
N ALA A 281 14.03 22.73 -34.54
CA ALA A 281 13.62 21.40 -34.11
C ALA A 281 13.64 21.27 -32.57
N LYS A 282 14.67 21.78 -31.90
CA LYS A 282 14.76 21.83 -30.43
C LYS A 282 13.68 22.71 -29.83
N GLN A 283 13.38 23.86 -30.45
CA GLN A 283 12.29 24.73 -29.96
C GLN A 283 10.93 24.01 -30.07
N ARG A 284 10.62 23.35 -31.19
CA ARG A 284 9.37 22.60 -31.36
C ARG A 284 9.25 21.44 -30.37
N LEU A 285 10.35 20.74 -30.08
CA LEU A 285 10.35 19.72 -29.04
C LEU A 285 9.99 20.33 -27.67
N CYS A 286 10.61 21.47 -27.31
CA CYS A 286 10.28 22.17 -26.07
C CYS A 286 8.81 22.56 -26.02
N ASP A 287 8.27 23.16 -27.08
CA ASP A 287 6.89 23.63 -27.14
C ASP A 287 5.91 22.47 -27.01
N ARG A 288 6.18 21.35 -27.69
CA ARG A 288 5.30 20.17 -27.61
C ARG A 288 5.30 19.51 -26.21
N VAL A 289 6.49 19.36 -25.64
CA VAL A 289 6.62 18.82 -24.28
C VAL A 289 6.00 19.76 -23.26
N GLU A 290 6.24 21.06 -23.38
CA GLU A 290 5.69 22.07 -22.49
C GLU A 290 4.16 22.12 -22.52
N GLN A 291 3.55 21.97 -23.69
CA GLN A 291 2.08 21.90 -23.84
C GLN A 291 1.45 20.80 -22.99
N GLU A 292 2.12 19.68 -22.81
CA GLU A 292 1.64 18.58 -21.97
C GLU A 292 2.02 18.76 -20.49
N LEU A 293 3.24 19.24 -20.22
CA LEU A 293 3.78 19.26 -18.85
C LEU A 293 3.42 20.52 -18.06
N ALA A 294 3.13 21.66 -18.69
CA ALA A 294 2.88 22.89 -17.97
C ALA A 294 1.74 22.78 -16.94
N PRO A 295 0.53 22.28 -17.29
CA PRO A 295 -0.56 22.14 -16.34
C PRO A 295 -0.25 21.12 -15.22
N MET A 296 0.55 20.09 -15.51
CA MET A 296 1.00 19.13 -14.51
C MET A 296 2.03 19.73 -13.56
N ARG A 297 2.91 20.60 -14.07
CA ARG A 297 3.93 21.30 -13.28
C ARG A 297 3.31 22.24 -12.27
N ASP A 298 2.27 22.99 -12.65
CA ASP A 298 1.53 23.86 -11.73
C ASP A 298 0.91 23.05 -10.59
N LYS A 299 0.30 21.92 -10.91
CA LYS A 299 -0.25 20.99 -9.90
C LYS A 299 0.85 20.39 -9.03
N TYR A 300 2.00 20.04 -9.61
CA TYR A 300 3.16 19.56 -8.85
C TYR A 300 3.67 20.62 -7.86
N ALA A 301 3.80 21.86 -8.30
CA ALA A 301 4.24 22.97 -7.44
C ALA A 301 3.27 23.23 -6.29
N ASP A 302 1.95 23.17 -6.53
CA ASP A 302 0.93 23.27 -5.50
C ASP A 302 1.04 22.15 -4.47
N LEU A 303 1.18 20.91 -4.92
CA LEU A 303 1.33 19.74 -4.04
C LEU A 303 2.60 19.82 -3.19
N MET A 304 3.73 20.26 -3.78
CA MET A 304 4.99 20.44 -3.07
C MET A 304 4.95 21.57 -2.05
N ALA A 305 4.12 22.60 -2.28
CA ALA A 305 3.86 23.68 -1.31
C ALA A 305 2.93 23.23 -0.16
N HIS A 306 2.17 22.17 -0.35
CA HIS A 306 1.19 21.66 0.61
C HIS A 306 1.42 20.17 0.92
N PRO A 307 2.54 19.77 1.52
CA PRO A 307 2.90 18.37 1.74
C PRO A 307 1.89 17.61 2.63
N ALA A 308 1.19 18.29 3.53
CA ALA A 308 0.14 17.70 4.36
C ALA A 308 -0.98 17.04 3.52
N ARG A 309 -1.32 17.63 2.37
CA ARG A 309 -2.31 17.08 1.44
C ARG A 309 -1.85 15.75 0.82
N ILE A 310 -0.56 15.64 0.52
CA ILE A 310 0.02 14.38 0.03
C ILE A 310 -0.03 13.31 1.12
N GLU A 311 0.32 13.69 2.36
CA GLU A 311 0.26 12.79 3.52
C GLU A 311 -1.16 12.26 3.76
N GLU A 312 -2.18 13.10 3.68
CA GLU A 312 -3.59 12.69 3.80
C GLU A 312 -3.95 11.66 2.72
N ILE A 313 -3.60 11.91 1.46
CA ILE A 313 -3.87 10.99 0.35
C ILE A 313 -3.20 9.64 0.57
N LEU A 314 -1.91 9.63 0.94
CA LEU A 314 -1.17 8.39 1.19
C LEU A 314 -1.72 7.63 2.40
N HIS A 315 -2.13 8.33 3.45
CA HIS A 315 -2.74 7.73 4.63
C HIS A 315 -4.10 7.09 4.32
N GLU A 316 -4.96 7.77 3.54
CA GLU A 316 -6.23 7.16 3.08
C GLU A 316 -5.97 5.95 2.18
N GLY A 317 -4.97 6.02 1.29
CA GLY A 317 -4.54 4.88 0.50
C GLY A 317 -4.05 3.70 1.36
N ALA A 318 -3.29 3.99 2.41
CA ALA A 318 -2.84 2.98 3.37
C ALA A 318 -4.01 2.32 4.12
N LYS A 319 -5.03 3.09 4.51
CA LYS A 319 -6.28 2.53 5.09
C LYS A 319 -6.98 1.58 4.12
N LYS A 320 -7.14 2.00 2.84
CA LYS A 320 -7.70 1.14 1.79
C LYS A 320 -6.90 -0.17 1.66
N ALA A 321 -5.58 -0.07 1.56
CA ALA A 321 -4.68 -1.23 1.47
C ALA A 321 -4.80 -2.16 2.69
N ARG A 322 -4.78 -1.63 3.91
CA ARG A 322 -4.86 -2.41 5.15
C ARG A 322 -6.21 -3.07 5.38
N ASN A 323 -7.30 -2.54 4.82
CA ASN A 323 -8.60 -3.23 4.82
C ASN A 323 -8.54 -4.59 4.12
N MET A 324 -7.58 -4.79 3.22
CA MET A 324 -7.31 -6.07 2.57
C MET A 324 -6.17 -6.82 3.26
N ALA A 325 -5.05 -6.15 3.54
CA ALA A 325 -3.84 -6.76 4.09
C ALA A 325 -4.06 -7.35 5.49
N SER A 326 -4.73 -6.64 6.40
CA SER A 326 -4.89 -7.11 7.79
C SER A 326 -5.73 -8.38 7.92
N PRO A 327 -6.90 -8.54 7.26
CA PRO A 327 -7.64 -9.80 7.27
C PRO A 327 -6.87 -10.94 6.59
N PHE A 328 -6.17 -10.64 5.50
CA PHE A 328 -5.37 -11.64 4.80
C PHE A 328 -4.20 -12.11 5.65
N MET A 329 -3.50 -11.19 6.32
CA MET A 329 -2.42 -11.51 7.24
C MET A 329 -2.91 -12.39 8.41
N HIS A 330 -4.13 -12.17 8.89
CA HIS A 330 -4.75 -13.05 9.89
C HIS A 330 -4.89 -14.48 9.36
N THR A 331 -5.38 -14.65 8.14
CA THR A 331 -5.47 -15.96 7.48
C THR A 331 -4.11 -16.63 7.33
N LEU A 332 -3.07 -15.86 6.96
CA LEU A 332 -1.72 -16.39 6.82
C LEU A 332 -1.12 -16.83 8.17
N ARG A 333 -1.33 -16.05 9.25
CA ARG A 333 -0.90 -16.44 10.61
C ARG A 333 -1.56 -17.76 11.04
N GLU A 334 -2.84 -17.94 10.75
CA GLU A 334 -3.54 -19.19 11.03
C GLU A 334 -2.95 -20.36 10.22
N ALA A 335 -2.69 -20.14 8.93
CA ALA A 335 -2.14 -21.17 8.04
C ALA A 335 -0.76 -21.66 8.50
N VAL A 336 0.11 -20.78 8.97
CA VAL A 336 1.45 -21.13 9.47
C VAL A 336 1.47 -21.54 10.96
N GLY A 337 0.31 -21.59 11.63
CA GLY A 337 0.20 -21.98 13.04
C GLY A 337 0.49 -20.87 14.05
N LEU A 338 0.69 -19.63 13.63
CA LEU A 338 0.87 -18.46 14.50
C LEU A 338 -0.48 -17.87 14.95
N ARG A 339 -1.30 -18.71 15.55
CA ARG A 339 -2.61 -18.34 16.12
C ARG A 339 -2.58 -18.44 17.64
N ALA A 340 -3.53 -17.80 18.31
CA ALA A 340 -3.69 -17.96 19.74
C ALA A 340 -3.85 -19.46 20.09
N LEU A 341 -3.00 -19.98 21.00
CA LEU A 341 -3.02 -21.38 21.47
C LEU A 341 -4.29 -21.72 22.23
N ALA A 342 -4.93 -20.71 22.85
CA ALA A 342 -6.25 -20.79 23.41
C ALA A 342 -6.96 -19.48 23.07
N THR A 343 -8.12 -19.57 22.45
CA THR A 343 -9.13 -18.54 22.65
C THR A 343 -9.38 -18.54 24.16
N PRO A 344 -9.33 -17.39 24.91
CA PRO A 344 -9.81 -17.38 26.28
C PRO A 344 -11.17 -18.05 26.23
N SER A 345 -11.31 -19.18 26.91
CA SER A 345 -12.35 -20.18 26.70
C SER A 345 -13.73 -19.53 26.63
N SER A 346 -14.27 -19.34 25.46
CA SER A 346 -15.69 -19.47 25.22
C SER A 346 -15.92 -20.96 25.00
N SER A 347 -16.32 -21.63 26.08
CA SER A 347 -16.75 -23.03 26.05
C SER A 347 -17.69 -23.27 24.88
N GLN A 348 -17.35 -24.30 24.11
CA GLN A 348 -18.23 -25.09 23.25
C GLN A 348 -19.60 -24.47 22.90
N GLN A 349 -19.71 -24.02 21.66
CA GLN A 349 -21.00 -24.13 20.99
C GLN A 349 -20.80 -24.47 19.52
N GLY A 350 -21.49 -25.54 19.14
CA GLY A 350 -21.52 -26.07 17.79
C GLY A 350 -22.15 -25.08 16.80
N LYS A 351 -21.81 -25.33 15.56
CA LYS A 351 -22.30 -24.71 14.33
C LYS A 351 -23.78 -24.34 14.40
N THR A 352 -24.11 -23.06 14.37
CA THR A 352 -25.33 -22.57 13.74
C THR A 352 -25.15 -21.08 13.35
N ALA A 353 -25.88 -20.68 12.32
CA ALA A 353 -25.90 -19.41 11.59
C ALA A 353 -25.70 -18.12 12.42
N LYS A 354 -25.07 -17.09 11.80
CA LYS A 354 -24.96 -15.71 12.28
C LYS A 354 -26.33 -15.17 12.71
N ALA A 355 -26.63 -15.24 14.03
CA ALA A 355 -27.64 -14.44 14.66
C ALA A 355 -27.01 -13.09 15.09
N ALA A 356 -27.76 -12.01 15.01
CA ALA A 356 -27.35 -10.69 15.50
C ALA A 356 -26.87 -10.82 16.95
N LYS A 357 -25.74 -10.20 17.28
CA LYS A 357 -25.20 -10.21 18.65
C LYS A 357 -26.22 -9.55 19.56
N SER A 358 -26.76 -10.31 20.51
CA SER A 358 -27.63 -9.79 21.57
C SER A 358 -26.81 -9.50 22.84
N ALA A 359 -27.33 -8.61 23.69
CA ALA A 359 -26.76 -8.38 25.01
C ALA A 359 -26.77 -9.67 25.83
N ARG A 360 -25.76 -9.87 26.69
CA ARG A 360 -25.59 -11.12 27.46
C ARG A 360 -24.87 -10.92 28.77
N PHE A 361 -25.17 -11.77 29.73
CA PHE A 361 -24.34 -11.93 30.93
C PHE A 361 -23.17 -12.86 30.67
N VAL A 362 -21.99 -12.49 31.20
CA VAL A 362 -20.76 -13.29 31.18
C VAL A 362 -20.26 -13.50 32.57
N SER A 363 -20.25 -14.74 33.06
CA SER A 363 -19.73 -15.10 34.39
C SER A 363 -18.23 -15.33 34.35
N PHE A 364 -17.51 -14.94 35.39
CA PHE A 364 -16.06 -15.14 35.51
C PHE A 364 -15.67 -15.31 36.99
N ARG A 365 -14.42 -15.70 37.25
CA ARG A 365 -13.82 -15.64 38.57
C ARG A 365 -12.84 -14.48 38.63
N ASP A 366 -12.88 -13.71 39.71
CA ASP A 366 -11.89 -12.66 39.97
C ASP A 366 -10.57 -13.25 40.50
N ASP A 367 -9.58 -12.36 40.70
CA ASP A 367 -8.23 -12.75 41.13
C ASP A 367 -8.20 -13.35 42.56
N GLN A 368 -9.29 -13.18 43.32
CA GLN A 368 -9.49 -13.75 44.64
C GLN A 368 -10.28 -15.09 44.59
N GLY A 369 -10.58 -15.56 43.36
CA GLY A 369 -11.31 -16.81 43.13
C GLY A 369 -12.82 -16.73 43.34
N GLN A 370 -13.38 -15.54 43.57
CA GLN A 370 -14.81 -15.31 43.80
C GLN A 370 -15.57 -15.21 42.49
N PHE A 371 -16.83 -15.61 42.48
CA PHE A 371 -17.67 -15.58 41.30
C PHE A 371 -18.25 -14.20 41.05
N ARG A 372 -18.12 -13.73 39.79
CA ARG A 372 -18.71 -12.47 39.33
C ARG A 372 -19.37 -12.65 37.95
N PHE A 373 -20.17 -11.69 37.55
CA PHE A 373 -20.67 -11.58 36.19
C PHE A 373 -20.56 -10.15 35.66
N ARG A 374 -20.54 -10.03 34.37
CA ARG A 374 -20.61 -8.76 33.62
C ARG A 374 -21.81 -8.80 32.71
N LEU A 375 -22.51 -7.69 32.55
CA LEU A 375 -23.48 -7.49 31.49
C LEU A 375 -22.80 -6.76 30.34
N ILE A 376 -22.79 -7.39 29.17
CA ILE A 376 -22.16 -6.87 27.96
C ILE A 376 -23.25 -6.57 26.94
N ALA A 377 -23.25 -5.34 26.38
CA ALA A 377 -24.15 -4.91 25.31
C ALA A 377 -23.88 -5.64 24.00
N ALA A 378 -24.76 -5.51 23.02
CA ALA A 378 -24.62 -6.12 21.69
C ALA A 378 -23.37 -5.68 20.92
N ASP A 379 -22.89 -4.45 21.16
CA ASP A 379 -21.66 -3.87 20.59
C ASP A 379 -20.37 -4.32 21.29
N GLY A 380 -20.49 -5.07 22.42
CA GLY A 380 -19.36 -5.55 23.20
C GLY A 380 -18.99 -4.65 24.39
N THR A 381 -19.70 -3.56 24.62
CA THR A 381 -19.47 -2.64 25.73
C THR A 381 -19.87 -3.30 27.06
N GLU A 382 -19.00 -3.27 28.09
CA GLU A 382 -19.33 -3.67 29.45
C GLU A 382 -20.22 -2.59 30.08
N LEU A 383 -21.40 -2.97 30.50
CA LEU A 383 -22.40 -2.06 31.10
C LEU A 383 -22.32 -2.02 32.64
N VAL A 384 -22.23 -3.19 33.26
CA VAL A 384 -22.08 -3.35 34.69
C VAL A 384 -21.25 -4.60 35.03
N CYS A 385 -20.53 -4.54 36.15
CA CYS A 385 -19.87 -5.66 36.81
C CYS A 385 -20.49 -5.94 38.16
N SER A 386 -20.73 -7.22 38.47
CA SER A 386 -21.34 -7.60 39.75
C SER A 386 -20.41 -7.42 40.94
N VAL A 387 -20.98 -7.32 42.11
CA VAL A 387 -20.27 -7.60 43.39
C VAL A 387 -19.81 -9.08 43.39
N PRO A 388 -18.80 -9.46 44.22
CA PRO A 388 -18.36 -10.84 44.35
C PRO A 388 -19.40 -11.73 45.05
N PHE A 389 -19.52 -12.98 44.58
CA PHE A 389 -20.38 -14.00 45.17
C PHE A 389 -19.55 -15.20 45.66
N ALA A 390 -19.96 -15.84 46.72
CA ALA A 390 -19.29 -16.99 47.30
C ALA A 390 -19.46 -18.25 46.44
N ASP A 391 -20.58 -18.39 45.71
CA ASP A 391 -20.87 -19.54 44.85
C ASP A 391 -21.55 -19.15 43.54
N PRO A 392 -21.44 -20.00 42.50
CA PRO A 392 -21.98 -19.71 41.17
C PRO A 392 -23.51 -19.73 41.09
N LYS A 393 -24.22 -20.38 42.04
CA LYS A 393 -25.68 -20.39 42.08
C LYS A 393 -26.24 -19.07 42.51
N ALA A 394 -25.60 -18.41 43.50
CA ALA A 394 -25.95 -17.07 43.93
C ALA A 394 -25.78 -16.03 42.83
N ALA A 395 -24.66 -16.09 42.09
CA ALA A 395 -24.43 -15.24 40.91
C ALA A 395 -25.51 -15.47 39.85
N GLY A 396 -25.83 -16.76 39.55
CA GLY A 396 -26.85 -17.10 38.57
C GLY A 396 -28.26 -16.66 38.96
N ALA A 397 -28.63 -16.79 40.22
CA ALA A 397 -29.90 -16.31 40.77
C ALA A 397 -30.02 -14.78 40.63
N THR A 398 -28.94 -14.04 40.92
CA THR A 398 -28.90 -12.59 40.78
C THR A 398 -29.03 -12.14 39.31
N MET A 399 -28.37 -12.83 38.38
CA MET A 399 -28.53 -12.54 36.94
C MET A 399 -29.98 -12.69 36.48
N LYS A 400 -30.68 -13.78 36.94
CA LYS A 400 -32.10 -13.97 36.62
C LYS A 400 -32.97 -12.87 37.26
N ALA A 401 -32.70 -12.50 38.50
CA ALA A 401 -33.44 -11.42 39.17
C ALA A 401 -33.28 -10.08 38.43
N ILE A 402 -32.06 -9.75 37.96
CA ILE A 402 -31.81 -8.55 37.14
C ILE A 402 -32.59 -8.59 35.82
N GLN A 403 -32.66 -9.76 35.14
CA GLN A 403 -33.43 -9.93 33.92
C GLN A 403 -34.93 -9.72 34.10
N GLN A 404 -35.48 -10.05 35.29
CA GLN A 404 -36.91 -10.01 35.56
C GLN A 404 -37.39 -8.69 36.16
N ALA A 405 -36.49 -7.91 36.76
CA ALA A 405 -36.85 -6.69 37.46
C ALA A 405 -36.87 -5.47 36.51
N SER A 406 -37.65 -4.46 36.86
CA SER A 406 -37.68 -3.17 36.16
C SER A 406 -36.39 -2.39 36.42
N LEU A 407 -35.77 -1.83 35.37
CA LEU A 407 -34.56 -1.00 35.52
C LEU A 407 -34.79 0.20 36.42
N GLU A 408 -35.95 0.82 36.34
CA GLU A 408 -36.32 1.98 37.15
C GLU A 408 -36.32 1.68 38.67
N GLN A 409 -36.62 0.44 39.05
CA GLN A 409 -36.61 0.00 40.44
C GLN A 409 -35.20 -0.41 40.92
N MET A 410 -34.34 -0.83 40.02
CA MET A 410 -32.99 -1.30 40.37
C MET A 410 -31.92 -0.22 40.28
N LEU A 411 -32.09 0.77 39.38
CA LEU A 411 -31.06 1.75 39.13
C LEU A 411 -30.93 2.75 40.26
N SER A 412 -29.73 2.88 40.79
CA SER A 412 -29.36 3.89 41.80
C SER A 412 -28.19 4.71 41.27
N THR A 413 -28.38 6.01 41.09
CA THR A 413 -27.33 6.95 40.69
C THR A 413 -26.80 7.66 41.93
N GLU A 414 -25.48 7.84 42.04
CA GLU A 414 -24.84 8.56 43.11
C GLU A 414 -25.05 10.08 43.00
N ALA A 415 -24.76 10.82 44.10
CA ALA A 415 -24.99 12.27 44.18
C ALA A 415 -24.17 13.09 43.16
N ASP A 416 -23.04 12.56 42.67
CA ASP A 416 -22.19 13.18 41.65
C ASP A 416 -22.75 13.04 40.22
N GLY A 417 -23.77 12.20 40.03
CA GLY A 417 -24.37 11.93 38.72
C GLY A 417 -23.47 11.20 37.74
N LEU A 418 -22.30 10.72 38.17
CA LEU A 418 -21.27 10.07 37.31
C LEU A 418 -21.07 8.59 37.63
N HIS A 419 -21.67 8.11 38.74
CA HIS A 419 -21.63 6.72 39.20
C HIS A 419 -23.05 6.16 39.29
N PHE A 420 -23.22 4.87 38.94
CA PHE A 420 -24.48 4.17 39.12
C PHE A 420 -24.27 2.72 39.57
N SER A 421 -25.26 2.19 40.23
CA SER A 421 -25.29 0.79 40.67
C SER A 421 -26.67 0.19 40.44
N LEU A 422 -26.73 -1.13 40.34
CA LEU A 422 -27.95 -1.91 40.35
C LEU A 422 -28.19 -2.47 41.75
N LYS A 423 -29.38 -2.23 42.30
CA LYS A 423 -29.80 -2.72 43.59
C LYS A 423 -30.98 -3.69 43.45
N LEU A 424 -30.91 -4.79 44.18
CA LEU A 424 -32.03 -5.71 44.39
C LEU A 424 -32.33 -5.78 45.89
N GLU A 425 -33.58 -5.63 46.26
CA GLU A 425 -33.99 -5.63 47.65
C GLU A 425 -33.14 -4.68 48.56
N GLY A 426 -32.74 -3.54 48.01
CA GLY A 426 -31.93 -2.54 48.73
C GLY A 426 -30.42 -2.80 48.74
N HIS A 427 -29.94 -3.96 48.27
CA HIS A 427 -28.53 -4.33 48.24
C HIS A 427 -27.92 -4.10 46.86
N VAL A 428 -26.72 -3.52 46.79
CA VAL A 428 -25.97 -3.36 45.55
C VAL A 428 -25.53 -4.73 45.05
N VAL A 429 -25.94 -5.09 43.83
CA VAL A 429 -25.61 -6.36 43.17
C VAL A 429 -24.67 -6.22 41.98
N ALA A 430 -24.64 -5.04 41.37
CA ALA A 430 -23.68 -4.73 40.28
C ALA A 430 -23.42 -3.21 40.23
N VAL A 431 -22.27 -2.84 39.69
CA VAL A 431 -21.79 -1.44 39.57
C VAL A 431 -21.40 -1.17 38.12
N GLY A 432 -21.80 -0.02 37.60
CA GLY A 432 -21.30 0.50 36.31
C GLY A 432 -19.94 1.19 36.48
N GLU A 433 -19.14 1.21 35.42
CA GLU A 433 -17.92 2.01 35.41
C GLU A 433 -18.25 3.51 35.50
N PRO A 434 -17.45 4.30 36.28
CA PRO A 434 -17.61 5.75 36.34
C PRO A 434 -17.54 6.39 34.96
N VAL A 435 -18.36 7.38 34.69
CA VAL A 435 -18.37 8.12 33.42
C VAL A 435 -17.92 9.56 33.62
N ALA A 436 -17.29 10.13 32.56
CA ALA A 436 -16.69 11.46 32.67
C ALA A 436 -17.72 12.64 32.59
N THR A 437 -18.94 12.38 32.10
CA THR A 437 -19.96 13.42 31.88
C THR A 437 -21.37 12.89 32.07
N ALA A 438 -22.31 13.79 32.42
CA ALA A 438 -23.74 13.46 32.52
C ALA A 438 -24.36 12.96 31.19
N GLN A 439 -23.84 13.40 30.04
CA GLN A 439 -24.28 12.91 28.74
C GLN A 439 -23.89 11.44 28.51
N LEU A 440 -22.69 11.05 28.93
CA LEU A 440 -22.24 9.66 28.88
C LEU A 440 -23.03 8.80 29.88
N MET A 441 -23.44 9.34 31.03
CA MET A 441 -24.31 8.65 31.97
C MET A 441 -25.67 8.32 31.34
N SER A 442 -26.32 9.30 30.73
CA SER A 442 -27.60 9.09 30.03
C SER A 442 -27.49 8.04 28.94
N LEU A 443 -26.40 8.05 28.15
CA LEU A 443 -26.14 7.06 27.13
C LEU A 443 -25.95 5.66 27.74
N ARG A 444 -25.22 5.50 28.82
CA ARG A 444 -25.00 4.22 29.50
C ARG A 444 -26.30 3.66 30.07
N GLN A 445 -27.15 4.51 30.66
CA GLN A 445 -28.46 4.10 31.12
C GLN A 445 -29.37 3.62 30.00
N GLN A 446 -29.35 4.32 28.86
CA GLN A 446 -30.09 3.89 27.66
C GLN A 446 -29.59 2.54 27.13
N GLN A 447 -28.28 2.35 27.00
CA GLN A 447 -27.68 1.08 26.58
C GLN A 447 -28.04 -0.08 27.53
N LEU A 448 -28.03 0.19 28.84
CA LEU A 448 -28.43 -0.77 29.87
C LEU A 448 -29.91 -1.17 29.74
N GLN A 449 -30.79 -0.19 29.51
CA GLN A 449 -32.21 -0.44 29.28
C GLN A 449 -32.47 -1.26 28.02
N GLU A 450 -31.79 -0.95 26.92
CA GLU A 450 -31.88 -1.71 25.66
C GLU A 450 -31.36 -3.15 25.84
N ALA A 451 -30.23 -3.31 26.55
CA ALA A 451 -29.64 -4.61 26.82
C ALA A 451 -30.60 -5.50 27.61
N LEU A 452 -31.19 -4.98 28.68
CA LEU A 452 -32.16 -5.73 29.52
C LEU A 452 -33.44 -6.08 28.77
N ARG A 453 -33.99 -5.15 27.95
CA ARG A 453 -35.16 -5.41 27.11
C ARG A 453 -34.86 -6.50 26.09
N SER A 454 -33.69 -6.49 25.47
CA SER A 454 -33.32 -7.51 24.43
C SER A 454 -33.15 -8.92 25.02
N MET A 455 -32.99 -9.05 26.32
CA MET A 455 -32.89 -10.35 27.01
C MET A 455 -34.20 -10.82 27.60
N GLN A 456 -35.22 -9.98 27.64
CA GLN A 456 -36.58 -10.31 28.09
C GLN A 456 -37.49 -10.76 26.90
N ALA A 457 -37.12 -10.38 25.68
CA ALA A 457 -37.77 -10.77 24.44
C ALA A 457 -37.28 -12.14 23.95
#